data_3bf290a388a2a7b62b825111dc7bbc99
#
_entry.id   3bf290a388a2a7b62b825111dc7bbc99
#
_cell.length_a   1.000
_cell.length_b   1.000
_cell.length_c   1.000
_cell.angle_alpha   90.00
_cell.angle_beta   90.00
_cell.angle_gamma   90.00
#
_symmetry.space_group_name_H-M   'P 1'
#
loop_
_entity.id
_entity.type
_entity.pdbx_description
1 polymer ?
#
loop_
_entity_poly.entity_id
_entity_poly.type
_entity_poly.pdbx_seq_one_letter_code
_entity_poly.pdbx_strand_id
1 'polypeptide(L)' 'MKKVIQCPCGSVIEGQNDDDVVKKAQDHAKATHNMDLSREQALSMARPA' A
#
# COMPACT_ATOMS: atom_id res chain seq x y z
N MET A 1 -1.22 14.61 -3.02
CA MET A 1 -0.79 14.49 -1.62
C MET A 1 -0.18 13.14 -1.39
N LYS A 2 0.94 13.11 -0.68
CA LYS A 2 1.62 11.85 -0.42
C LYS A 2 0.84 10.98 0.55
N LYS A 3 0.87 9.69 0.33
CA LYS A 3 0.24 8.71 1.19
C LYS A 3 1.24 7.62 1.55
N VAL A 4 1.04 7.02 2.71
CA VAL A 4 1.87 5.90 3.14
C VAL A 4 0.98 4.77 3.63
N ILE A 5 1.45 3.55 3.42
CA ILE A 5 0.83 2.34 3.97
C ILE A 5 1.87 1.62 4.80
N GLN A 6 1.57 1.38 6.05
CA GLN A 6 2.42 0.56 6.91
C GLN A 6 1.99 -0.89 6.82
N CYS A 7 2.88 -1.71 6.29
CA CYS A 7 2.63 -3.13 6.22
C CYS A 7 2.90 -3.78 7.59
N PRO A 8 2.08 -4.76 8.01
CA PRO A 8 2.33 -5.44 9.30
C PRO A 8 3.67 -6.14 9.37
N CYS A 9 4.30 -6.40 8.23
CA CYS A 9 5.65 -7.00 8.20
C CYS A 9 6.76 -6.00 8.50
N GLY A 10 6.43 -4.74 8.77
CA GLY A 10 7.41 -3.71 9.08
C GLY A 10 7.84 -2.84 7.90
N SER A 11 7.34 -3.14 6.70
CA SER A 11 7.65 -2.33 5.52
C SER A 11 6.74 -1.11 5.45
N VAL A 12 7.31 -0.01 4.95
CA VAL A 12 6.54 1.21 4.72
C VAL A 12 6.52 1.47 3.22
N ILE A 13 5.34 1.68 2.68
CA ILE A 13 5.13 1.92 1.25
C ILE A 13 4.67 3.35 1.08
N GLU A 14 5.41 4.13 0.32
CA GLU A 14 5.06 5.52 0.04
C GLU A 14 4.61 5.69 -1.39
N GLY A 15 3.58 6.51 -1.58
CA GLY A 15 3.09 6.88 -2.89
C GLY A 15 2.81 8.37 -2.95
N GLN A 16 2.82 8.93 -4.16
CA GLN A 16 2.57 10.35 -4.35
C GLN A 16 1.08 10.69 -4.23
N ASN A 17 0.23 9.70 -4.43
CA ASN A 17 -1.23 9.85 -4.33
C ASN A 17 -1.82 8.49 -4.00
N ASP A 18 -3.14 8.45 -3.90
CA ASP A 18 -3.85 7.21 -3.55
C ASP A 18 -3.59 6.10 -4.57
N ASP A 19 -3.68 6.41 -5.85
CA ASP A 19 -3.48 5.41 -6.89
C ASP A 19 -2.07 4.83 -6.86
N ASP A 20 -1.08 5.69 -6.65
CA ASP A 20 0.31 5.29 -6.62
C ASP A 20 0.60 4.37 -5.43
N VAL A 21 0.14 4.76 -4.25
CA VAL A 21 0.38 3.97 -3.04
C VAL A 21 -0.37 2.64 -3.10
N VAL A 22 -1.57 2.62 -3.66
CA VAL A 22 -2.34 1.39 -3.83
C VAL A 22 -1.61 0.42 -4.75
N LYS A 23 -1.13 0.92 -5.87
CA LYS A 23 -0.41 0.09 -6.84
C LYS A 23 0.84 -0.52 -6.22
N LYS A 24 1.60 0.30 -5.52
CA LYS A 24 2.83 -0.19 -4.85
C LYS A 24 2.51 -1.19 -3.76
N ALA A 25 1.45 -0.95 -2.99
CA ALA A 25 1.02 -1.88 -1.95
C ALA A 25 0.58 -3.21 -2.53
N GLN A 26 -0.16 -3.19 -3.64
CA GLN A 26 -0.58 -4.40 -4.31
C GLN A 26 0.62 -5.20 -4.83
N ASP A 27 1.59 -4.53 -5.43
CA ASP A 27 2.81 -5.18 -5.89
C ASP A 27 3.58 -5.79 -4.72
N HIS A 28 3.70 -5.06 -3.62
CA HIS A 28 4.39 -5.55 -2.43
C HIS A 28 3.69 -6.77 -1.85
N ALA A 29 2.37 -6.72 -1.72
CA ALA A 29 1.61 -7.83 -1.16
C ALA A 29 1.76 -9.08 -2.01
N LYS A 30 1.73 -8.94 -3.33
CA LYS A 30 1.87 -10.06 -4.24
C LYS A 30 3.28 -10.63 -4.23
N ALA A 31 4.28 -9.75 -4.26
CA ALA A 31 5.68 -10.18 -4.35
C ALA A 31 6.20 -10.75 -3.04
N THR A 32 5.81 -10.16 -1.91
CA THR A 32 6.36 -10.51 -0.61
C THR A 32 5.49 -11.50 0.15
N HIS A 33 4.18 -11.33 0.08
CA HIS A 33 3.24 -12.14 0.87
C HIS A 33 2.39 -13.08 0.02
N ASN A 34 2.54 -13.01 -1.30
CA ASN A 34 1.74 -13.82 -2.23
C ASN A 34 0.24 -13.65 -1.97
N MET A 35 -0.17 -12.43 -1.68
CA MET A 35 -1.55 -12.09 -1.36
C MET A 35 -2.11 -11.11 -2.36
N ASP A 36 -3.40 -11.23 -2.64
CA ASP A 36 -4.11 -10.23 -3.43
C ASP A 36 -4.69 -9.18 -2.49
N LEU A 37 -4.18 -7.97 -2.62
CA LEU A 37 -4.68 -6.84 -1.84
C LEU A 37 -5.65 -6.05 -2.70
N SER A 38 -6.88 -5.87 -2.23
CA SER A 38 -7.86 -5.11 -2.98
C SER A 38 -7.58 -3.61 -2.85
N ARG A 39 -8.07 -2.85 -3.84
CA ARG A 39 -7.91 -1.40 -3.81
C ARG A 39 -8.54 -0.79 -2.56
N GLU A 40 -9.72 -1.26 -2.19
CA GLU A 40 -10.41 -0.77 -0.99
C GLU A 40 -9.60 -1.04 0.27
N GLN A 41 -9.03 -2.21 0.39
CA GLN A 41 -8.20 -2.55 1.53
C GLN A 41 -6.95 -1.66 1.59
N ALA A 42 -6.32 -1.47 0.44
CA ALA A 42 -5.14 -0.61 0.38
C ALA A 42 -5.47 0.83 0.76
N LEU A 43 -6.57 1.35 0.25
CA LEU A 43 -7.01 2.71 0.59
C LEU A 43 -7.35 2.85 2.07
N SER A 44 -7.94 1.82 2.65
CA SER A 44 -8.26 1.80 4.07
C SER A 44 -7.00 1.87 4.94
N MET A 45 -5.89 1.34 4.46
CA MET A 45 -4.62 1.34 5.15
C MET A 45 -3.79 2.59 4.87
N ALA A 46 -4.10 3.30 3.80
CA ALA A 46 -3.34 4.47 3.39
C ALA A 46 -3.57 5.64 4.35
N ARG A 47 -2.47 6.30 4.71
CA ARG A 47 -2.51 7.45 5.62
C ARG A 47 -1.77 8.62 5.00
N PRO A 48 -2.15 9.86 5.33
CA PRO A 48 -1.38 11.02 4.88
C PRO A 48 0.06 10.92 5.37
N ALA A 49 0.95 11.20 4.46
CA ALA A 49 2.37 11.20 4.81
C ALA A 49 2.77 12.48 5.50
#